data_025a9d4ed645edd0496a7c2a0e985e6d
#
_entry.id   025a9d4ed645edd0496a7c2a0e985e6d
#
_cell.length_a   1.000
_cell.length_b   1.000
_cell.length_c   1.000
_cell.angle_alpha   90.00
_cell.angle_beta   90.00
_cell.angle_gamma   90.00
#
_symmetry.space_group_name_H-M   'P 1'
#
loop_
_entity.id
_entity.type
_entity.pdbx_description
1 polymer ?
#
loop_
_entity_poly.entity_id
_entity_poly.type
_entity_poly.pdbx_seq_one_letter_code
_entity_poly.pdbx_strand_id
1 'polypeptide(L)'
;GNDIVNNPVFLSYALITQDEAYLYVQKETIKEDTKMGKEVCAALAEAKVQVKEYAEFLQDVAALKNEKILLERKKASFAVCESIDASCRIIDEMNPCATMKAVKNATEIENMRKAHLKDGIAVTKFMYWLKHTIGTCDMTEMTAAHKIEELRAEQGNYIEPSLVTIAAYKANAAMCHYHPSDEVCKKLKPEGPRLVDSGGQY
;
A
#
# COMPACT_ATOMS: atom_id res chain seq x y z
N GLY A 1 2.87 3.73 -9.07
CA GLY A 1 3.25 2.33 -9.24
C GLY A 1 2.06 1.43 -9.09
N ASN A 2 2.00 0.40 -9.92
CA ASN A 2 0.93 -0.61 -9.90
C ASN A 2 1.52 -1.99 -9.64
N ASP A 3 2.66 -2.05 -8.95
CA ASP A 3 3.37 -3.30 -8.71
C ASP A 3 2.66 -4.16 -7.65
N ILE A 4 1.88 -3.52 -6.80
CA ILE A 4 1.07 -4.18 -5.77
C ILE A 4 -0.37 -3.69 -5.90
N VAL A 5 -1.30 -4.63 -6.05
CA VAL A 5 -2.74 -4.35 -6.14
C VAL A 5 -3.22 -3.65 -4.85
N ASN A 6 -4.08 -2.64 -4.99
CA ASN A 6 -4.61 -1.82 -3.90
C ASN A 6 -3.55 -1.07 -3.08
N ASN A 7 -2.36 -0.89 -3.64
CA ASN A 7 -1.29 -0.15 -2.97
C ASN A 7 -0.48 0.65 -4.01
N PRO A 8 -0.58 1.99 -4.04
CA PRO A 8 0.05 2.82 -5.05
C PRO A 8 1.56 2.99 -4.80
N VAL A 9 2.27 1.87 -4.68
CA VAL A 9 3.72 1.81 -4.48
C VAL A 9 4.41 1.09 -5.64
N PHE A 10 5.72 1.20 -5.70
CA PHE A 10 6.58 0.44 -6.60
C PHE A 10 7.64 -0.32 -5.80
N LEU A 11 8.13 -1.40 -6.36
CA LEU A 11 9.18 -2.20 -5.74
C LEU A 11 10.52 -1.46 -5.83
N SER A 12 11.20 -1.36 -4.69
CA SER A 12 12.50 -0.70 -4.60
C SER A 12 13.32 -1.25 -3.44
N TYR A 13 14.63 -1.05 -3.54
CA TYR A 13 15.55 -1.21 -2.41
C TYR A 13 16.31 0.08 -2.17
N ALA A 14 16.83 0.25 -0.99
CA ALA A 14 17.79 1.31 -0.68
C ALA A 14 19.00 0.71 0.04
N LEU A 15 20.19 1.17 -0.33
CA LEU A 15 21.43 0.89 0.36
C LEU A 15 22.03 2.23 0.78
N ILE A 16 22.20 2.43 2.08
CA ILE A 16 22.70 3.68 2.65
C ILE A 16 23.98 3.35 3.42
N THR A 17 25.05 4.01 3.07
CA THR A 17 26.33 3.97 3.77
C THR A 17 26.55 5.28 4.52
N GLN A 18 27.73 5.46 5.11
CA GLN A 18 28.09 6.74 5.76
C GLN A 18 28.22 7.90 4.75
N ASP A 19 28.64 7.59 3.52
CA ASP A 19 29.01 8.59 2.52
C ASP A 19 28.06 8.62 1.32
N GLU A 20 27.33 7.53 1.05
CA GLU A 20 26.55 7.35 -0.16
C GLU A 20 25.17 6.78 0.13
N ALA A 21 24.21 7.13 -0.72
CA ALA A 21 22.86 6.58 -0.71
C ALA A 21 22.46 6.13 -2.13
N TYR A 22 21.98 4.91 -2.22
CA TYR A 22 21.55 4.29 -3.46
C TYR A 22 20.07 3.91 -3.39
N LEU A 23 19.34 4.23 -4.44
CA LEU A 23 17.97 3.79 -4.67
C LEU A 23 17.95 2.84 -5.86
N TYR A 24 17.51 1.61 -5.63
CA TYR A 24 17.39 0.58 -6.67
C TYR A 24 15.94 0.45 -7.10
N VAL A 25 15.67 0.79 -8.35
CA VAL A 25 14.33 0.78 -8.96
C VAL A 25 14.42 0.28 -10.39
N GLN A 26 13.30 -0.18 -10.93
CA GLN A 26 13.17 -0.31 -12.38
C GLN A 26 13.18 1.11 -12.96
N LYS A 27 14.28 1.53 -13.58
CA LYS A 27 14.49 2.92 -14.04
C LYS A 27 13.39 3.41 -14.96
N GLU A 28 12.77 2.51 -15.72
CA GLU A 28 11.62 2.83 -16.59
C GLU A 28 10.41 3.39 -15.81
N THR A 29 10.34 3.17 -14.49
CA THR A 29 9.29 3.77 -13.65
C THR A 29 9.51 5.25 -13.42
N ILE A 30 10.74 5.73 -13.51
CA ILE A 30 11.10 7.15 -13.43
C ILE A 30 11.08 7.71 -14.85
N LYS A 31 9.92 8.21 -15.28
CA LYS A 31 9.75 8.79 -16.61
C LYS A 31 10.36 10.19 -16.67
N GLU A 32 11.66 10.26 -16.92
CA GLU A 32 12.45 11.51 -16.95
C GLU A 32 11.97 12.53 -17.98
N ASP A 33 11.24 12.12 -19.00
CA ASP A 33 10.62 12.97 -20.01
C ASP A 33 9.37 13.69 -19.50
N THR A 34 8.79 13.25 -18.38
CA THR A 34 7.62 13.89 -17.75
C THR A 34 8.04 14.98 -16.76
N LYS A 35 7.12 15.94 -16.50
CA LYS A 35 7.33 16.96 -15.49
C LYS A 35 7.60 16.35 -14.11
N MET A 36 6.79 15.38 -13.70
CA MET A 36 6.94 14.69 -12.43
C MET A 36 8.26 13.92 -12.33
N GLY A 37 8.66 13.23 -13.38
CA GLY A 37 9.94 12.52 -13.43
C GLY A 37 11.13 13.46 -13.26
N LYS A 38 11.12 14.63 -13.90
CA LYS A 38 12.16 15.66 -13.72
C LYS A 38 12.21 16.19 -12.27
N GLU A 39 11.05 16.42 -11.66
CA GLU A 39 10.97 16.84 -10.25
C GLU A 39 11.53 15.77 -9.30
N VAL A 40 11.22 14.49 -9.55
CA VAL A 40 11.77 13.37 -8.78
C VAL A 40 13.28 13.26 -8.95
N CYS A 41 13.79 13.31 -10.17
CA CYS A 41 15.23 13.27 -10.44
C CYS A 41 15.98 14.45 -9.79
N ALA A 42 15.39 15.65 -9.83
CA ALA A 42 15.97 16.82 -9.17
C ALA A 42 16.03 16.65 -7.63
N ALA A 43 14.96 16.13 -7.03
CA ALA A 43 14.92 15.89 -5.59
C ALA A 43 15.92 14.80 -5.16
N LEU A 44 16.07 13.73 -5.93
CA LEU A 44 17.05 12.68 -5.67
C LEU A 44 18.49 13.21 -5.80
N ALA A 45 18.76 14.04 -6.80
CA ALA A 45 20.05 14.67 -6.99
C ALA A 45 20.39 15.65 -5.84
N GLU A 46 19.44 16.48 -5.41
CA GLU A 46 19.60 17.37 -4.25
C GLU A 46 19.89 16.57 -2.96
N ALA A 47 19.20 15.44 -2.79
CA ALA A 47 19.43 14.52 -1.68
C ALA A 47 20.71 13.67 -1.84
N LYS A 48 21.47 13.83 -2.92
CA LYS A 48 22.66 13.02 -3.27
C LYS A 48 22.37 11.51 -3.32
N VAL A 49 21.17 11.11 -3.73
CA VAL A 49 20.79 9.72 -3.91
C VAL A 49 21.09 9.29 -5.34
N GLN A 50 21.88 8.25 -5.50
CA GLN A 50 22.19 7.64 -6.80
C GLN A 50 21.13 6.60 -7.15
N VAL A 51 20.60 6.67 -8.37
CA VAL A 51 19.62 5.70 -8.85
C VAL A 51 20.34 4.58 -9.62
N LYS A 52 20.07 3.34 -9.22
CA LYS A 52 20.58 2.11 -9.85
C LYS A 52 19.44 1.24 -10.33
N GLU A 53 19.76 0.29 -11.21
CA GLU A 53 18.79 -0.72 -11.63
C GLU A 53 18.40 -1.65 -10.47
N TYR A 54 17.13 -2.01 -10.39
CA TYR A 54 16.59 -2.88 -9.34
C TYR A 54 17.37 -4.20 -9.23
N ALA A 55 17.78 -4.77 -10.35
CA ALA A 55 18.51 -6.03 -10.42
C ALA A 55 19.95 -5.98 -9.86
N GLU A 56 20.54 -4.78 -9.76
CA GLU A 56 21.91 -4.61 -9.24
C GLU A 56 22.00 -4.75 -7.72
N PHE A 57 20.86 -4.62 -7.00
CA PHE A 57 20.86 -4.55 -5.55
C PHE A 57 21.58 -5.72 -4.84
N LEU A 58 21.24 -6.95 -5.20
CA LEU A 58 21.83 -8.12 -4.57
C LEU A 58 23.35 -8.24 -4.87
N GLN A 59 23.77 -7.77 -6.03
CA GLN A 59 25.17 -7.74 -6.43
C GLN A 59 25.97 -6.74 -5.59
N ASP A 60 25.41 -5.55 -5.39
CA ASP A 60 26.03 -4.52 -4.57
C ASP A 60 26.08 -4.91 -3.09
N VAL A 61 25.03 -5.57 -2.59
CA VAL A 61 25.02 -6.13 -1.22
C VAL A 61 26.11 -7.20 -1.07
N ALA A 62 26.29 -8.09 -2.05
CA ALA A 62 27.32 -9.14 -2.04
C ALA A 62 28.76 -8.58 -2.13
N ALA A 63 28.90 -7.37 -2.68
CA ALA A 63 30.19 -6.69 -2.76
C ALA A 63 30.68 -6.07 -1.43
N LEU A 64 29.78 -5.89 -0.46
CA LEU A 64 30.14 -5.39 0.86
C LEU A 64 31.01 -6.40 1.60
N LYS A 65 32.11 -5.93 2.18
CA LYS A 65 33.07 -6.76 2.92
C LYS A 65 33.47 -6.10 4.23
N ASN A 66 33.54 -6.88 5.30
CA ASN A 66 33.97 -6.44 6.62
C ASN A 66 33.11 -5.29 7.22
N GLU A 67 31.87 -5.14 6.76
CA GLU A 67 30.97 -4.08 7.15
C GLU A 67 30.04 -4.48 8.30
N LYS A 68 29.51 -3.46 9.01
CA LYS A 68 28.39 -3.63 9.93
C LYS A 68 27.13 -3.21 9.21
N ILE A 69 26.23 -4.17 8.98
CA ILE A 69 25.00 -3.96 8.22
C ILE A 69 23.81 -4.01 9.18
N LEU A 70 23.07 -2.91 9.29
CA LEU A 70 21.78 -2.88 9.99
C LEU A 70 20.72 -3.43 9.04
N LEU A 71 20.07 -4.50 9.45
CA LEU A 71 19.04 -5.19 8.65
C LEU A 71 18.03 -5.84 9.59
N GLU A 72 16.74 -5.55 9.39
CA GLU A 72 15.66 -6.25 10.08
C GLU A 72 15.39 -7.59 9.38
N ARG A 73 16.03 -8.67 9.86
CA ARG A 73 16.00 -9.99 9.21
C ARG A 73 14.60 -10.56 9.01
N LYS A 74 13.68 -10.25 9.93
CA LYS A 74 12.28 -10.72 9.86
C LYS A 74 11.50 -10.12 8.69
N LYS A 75 11.95 -8.99 8.16
CA LYS A 75 11.33 -8.27 7.04
C LYS A 75 12.16 -8.32 5.76
N ALA A 76 13.42 -8.67 5.87
CA ALA A 76 14.28 -8.86 4.70
C ALA A 76 13.95 -10.16 3.99
N SER A 77 14.06 -10.17 2.66
CA SER A 77 13.92 -11.41 1.90
C SER A 77 15.10 -12.33 2.18
N PHE A 78 14.87 -13.64 2.04
CA PHE A 78 15.93 -14.65 2.20
C PHE A 78 17.11 -14.37 1.27
N ALA A 79 16.86 -14.00 0.01
CA ALA A 79 17.89 -13.68 -0.97
C ALA A 79 18.81 -12.54 -0.52
N VAL A 80 18.28 -11.50 0.14
CA VAL A 80 19.08 -10.41 0.71
C VAL A 80 19.98 -10.92 1.82
N CYS A 81 19.45 -11.73 2.74
CA CYS A 81 20.24 -12.29 3.83
C CYS A 81 21.38 -13.20 3.33
N GLU A 82 21.12 -14.02 2.33
CA GLU A 82 22.11 -14.94 1.74
C GLU A 82 23.18 -14.22 0.90
N SER A 83 22.85 -13.06 0.33
CA SER A 83 23.82 -12.28 -0.46
C SER A 83 24.87 -11.56 0.39
N ILE A 84 24.62 -11.37 1.69
CA ILE A 84 25.57 -10.72 2.58
C ILE A 84 26.79 -11.61 2.82
N ASP A 85 27.97 -11.06 2.54
CA ASP A 85 29.22 -11.80 2.75
C ASP A 85 29.47 -12.15 4.23
N ALA A 86 30.02 -13.33 4.46
CA ALA A 86 30.28 -13.86 5.80
C ALA A 86 31.27 -12.99 6.64
N SER A 87 32.06 -12.14 6.00
CA SER A 87 32.92 -11.17 6.70
C SER A 87 32.15 -10.01 7.33
N CYS A 88 30.88 -9.78 6.89
CA CYS A 88 30.03 -8.71 7.41
C CYS A 88 29.34 -9.13 8.71
N ARG A 89 29.15 -8.15 9.60
CA ARG A 89 28.37 -8.34 10.83
C ARG A 89 26.99 -7.76 10.68
N ILE A 90 25.96 -8.58 10.74
CA ILE A 90 24.56 -8.12 10.74
C ILE A 90 24.17 -7.64 12.14
N ILE A 91 23.61 -6.45 12.20
CA ILE A 91 22.91 -5.87 13.35
C ILE A 91 21.43 -6.07 13.08
N ASP A 92 20.83 -7.10 13.70
CA ASP A 92 19.43 -7.46 13.50
C ASP A 92 18.54 -6.60 14.41
N GLU A 93 18.18 -5.43 13.92
CA GLU A 93 17.32 -4.48 14.62
C GLU A 93 16.28 -3.89 13.68
N MET A 94 15.25 -3.29 14.26
CA MET A 94 14.17 -2.65 13.51
C MET A 94 14.73 -1.56 12.57
N ASN A 95 14.24 -1.56 11.34
CA ASN A 95 14.61 -0.55 10.36
C ASN A 95 14.21 0.86 10.85
N PRO A 96 15.15 1.79 11.04
CA PRO A 96 14.86 3.14 11.54
C PRO A 96 13.90 3.91 10.62
N CYS A 97 13.92 3.67 9.32
CA CYS A 97 12.98 4.28 8.38
C CYS A 97 11.51 3.94 8.70
N ALA A 98 11.24 2.75 9.25
CA ALA A 98 9.89 2.38 9.68
C ALA A 98 9.38 3.27 10.82
N THR A 99 10.23 3.57 11.79
CA THR A 99 9.90 4.49 12.89
C THR A 99 9.76 5.93 12.41
N MET A 100 10.67 6.40 11.55
CA MET A 100 10.61 7.73 10.97
C MET A 100 9.34 7.94 10.15
N LYS A 101 8.96 6.94 9.34
CA LYS A 101 7.70 6.96 8.56
C LYS A 101 6.46 6.96 9.44
N ALA A 102 6.50 6.32 10.60
CA ALA A 102 5.36 6.27 11.53
C ALA A 102 5.06 7.65 12.15
N VAL A 103 6.06 8.50 12.30
CA VAL A 103 5.91 9.87 12.81
C VAL A 103 5.61 10.81 11.64
N LYS A 104 4.34 11.16 11.51
CA LYS A 104 3.84 11.97 10.39
C LYS A 104 4.16 13.45 10.58
N ASN A 105 4.53 14.12 9.49
CA ASN A 105 4.70 15.56 9.44
C ASN A 105 3.33 16.30 9.35
N ALA A 106 3.33 17.62 9.40
CA ALA A 106 2.11 18.42 9.38
C ALA A 106 1.26 18.23 8.11
N THR A 107 1.92 18.09 6.95
CA THR A 107 1.25 17.86 5.67
C THR A 107 0.59 16.49 5.61
N GLU A 108 1.28 15.46 6.07
CA GLU A 108 0.73 14.10 6.14
C GLU A 108 -0.46 14.02 7.11
N ILE A 109 -0.38 14.69 8.27
CA ILE A 109 -1.47 14.76 9.23
C ILE A 109 -2.69 15.43 8.63
N GLU A 110 -2.52 16.57 7.95
CA GLU A 110 -3.63 17.29 7.31
C GLU A 110 -4.27 16.48 6.19
N ASN A 111 -3.47 15.83 5.35
CA ASN A 111 -3.97 14.97 4.29
C ASN A 111 -4.70 13.74 4.85
N MET A 112 -4.20 13.14 5.93
CA MET A 112 -4.86 12.04 6.61
C MET A 112 -6.23 12.47 7.16
N ARG A 113 -6.34 13.65 7.77
CA ARG A 113 -7.63 14.19 8.24
C ARG A 113 -8.62 14.39 7.09
N LYS A 114 -8.16 14.94 5.96
CA LYS A 114 -8.99 15.11 4.75
C LYS A 114 -9.45 13.77 4.18
N ALA A 115 -8.56 12.78 4.09
CA ALA A 115 -8.89 11.45 3.61
C ALA A 115 -9.94 10.79 4.51
N HIS A 116 -9.76 10.84 5.82
CA HIS A 116 -10.76 10.29 6.76
C HIS A 116 -12.11 10.99 6.71
N LEU A 117 -12.15 12.32 6.47
CA LEU A 117 -13.41 13.04 6.30
C LEU A 117 -14.14 12.56 5.04
N LYS A 118 -13.45 12.45 3.91
CA LYS A 118 -13.99 11.94 2.65
C LYS A 118 -14.52 10.50 2.81
N ASP A 119 -13.70 9.64 3.39
CA ASP A 119 -14.07 8.24 3.62
C ASP A 119 -15.27 8.13 4.57
N GLY A 120 -15.30 8.90 5.64
CA GLY A 120 -16.42 8.96 6.57
C GLY A 120 -17.73 9.39 5.92
N ILE A 121 -17.68 10.35 4.98
CA ILE A 121 -18.86 10.76 4.18
C ILE A 121 -19.31 9.59 3.29
N ALA A 122 -18.41 8.93 2.58
CA ALA A 122 -18.73 7.82 1.71
C ALA A 122 -19.35 6.64 2.49
N VAL A 123 -18.74 6.25 3.62
CA VAL A 123 -19.26 5.19 4.49
C VAL A 123 -20.64 5.56 5.07
N THR A 124 -20.84 6.79 5.48
CA THR A 124 -22.14 7.26 6.01
C THR A 124 -23.24 7.20 4.94
N LYS A 125 -22.94 7.67 3.73
CA LYS A 125 -23.85 7.56 2.57
C LYS A 125 -24.14 6.09 2.25
N PHE A 126 -23.13 5.21 2.29
CA PHE A 126 -23.29 3.79 2.07
C PHE A 126 -24.21 3.15 3.10
N MET A 127 -24.01 3.43 4.39
CA MET A 127 -24.86 2.91 5.47
C MET A 127 -26.33 3.38 5.30
N TYR A 128 -26.54 4.64 4.93
CA TYR A 128 -27.86 5.17 4.63
C TYR A 128 -28.49 4.44 3.45
N TRP A 129 -27.79 4.36 2.33
CA TRP A 129 -28.26 3.66 1.14
C TRP A 129 -28.58 2.20 1.43
N LEU A 130 -27.72 1.47 2.08
CA LEU A 130 -27.91 0.06 2.41
C LEU A 130 -29.17 -0.16 3.25
N LYS A 131 -29.38 0.66 4.29
CA LYS A 131 -30.55 0.55 5.17
C LYS A 131 -31.88 0.84 4.46
N HIS A 132 -31.90 1.72 3.48
CA HIS A 132 -33.12 2.11 2.79
C HIS A 132 -33.41 1.29 1.54
N THR A 133 -32.39 0.62 0.98
CA THR A 133 -32.52 -0.11 -0.29
C THR A 133 -32.61 -1.60 -0.11
N ILE A 134 -32.06 -2.13 0.98
CA ILE A 134 -32.05 -3.58 1.21
C ILE A 134 -33.48 -4.11 1.36
N GLY A 135 -33.80 -5.15 0.58
CA GLY A 135 -35.13 -5.74 0.51
C GLY A 135 -36.10 -5.05 -0.45
N THR A 136 -35.71 -3.92 -1.04
CA THR A 136 -36.51 -3.24 -2.08
C THR A 136 -36.08 -3.61 -3.51
N CYS A 137 -34.88 -4.15 -3.66
CA CYS A 137 -34.33 -4.62 -4.94
C CYS A 137 -33.41 -5.83 -4.72
N ASP A 138 -33.06 -6.52 -5.81
CA ASP A 138 -32.05 -7.56 -5.78
C ASP A 138 -30.68 -6.94 -5.48
N MET A 139 -30.08 -7.39 -4.38
CA MET A 139 -28.80 -6.89 -3.90
C MET A 139 -27.93 -8.07 -3.45
N THR A 140 -26.66 -8.03 -3.81
CA THR A 140 -25.65 -9.03 -3.43
C THR A 140 -24.52 -8.40 -2.63
N GLU A 141 -23.63 -9.23 -2.08
CA GLU A 141 -22.40 -8.80 -1.46
C GLU A 141 -21.54 -7.95 -2.43
N MET A 142 -21.48 -8.34 -3.72
CA MET A 142 -20.78 -7.57 -4.75
C MET A 142 -21.45 -6.23 -5.05
N THR A 143 -22.78 -6.18 -5.12
CA THR A 143 -23.51 -4.91 -5.27
C THR A 143 -23.17 -3.93 -4.15
N ALA A 144 -23.06 -4.42 -2.91
CA ALA A 144 -22.69 -3.60 -1.77
C ALA A 144 -21.21 -3.16 -1.83
N ALA A 145 -20.31 -4.05 -2.25
CA ALA A 145 -18.89 -3.72 -2.41
C ALA A 145 -18.68 -2.63 -3.48
N HIS A 146 -19.30 -2.78 -4.65
CA HIS A 146 -19.22 -1.76 -5.70
C HIS A 146 -19.81 -0.41 -5.27
N LYS A 147 -20.92 -0.45 -4.52
CA LYS A 147 -21.60 0.78 -4.09
C LYS A 147 -20.74 1.64 -3.16
N ILE A 148 -20.02 1.04 -2.22
CA ILE A 148 -19.15 1.82 -1.34
C ILE A 148 -17.96 2.43 -2.12
N GLU A 149 -17.44 1.73 -3.13
CA GLU A 149 -16.38 2.25 -4.02
C GLU A 149 -16.87 3.43 -4.88
N GLU A 150 -18.08 3.33 -5.46
CA GLU A 150 -18.71 4.46 -6.16
C GLU A 150 -18.81 5.70 -5.28
N LEU A 151 -19.28 5.53 -4.04
CA LEU A 151 -19.45 6.63 -3.09
C LEU A 151 -18.11 7.24 -2.65
N ARG A 152 -17.04 6.47 -2.63
CA ARG A 152 -15.67 6.97 -2.44
C ARG A 152 -15.19 7.78 -3.64
N ALA A 153 -15.43 7.28 -4.84
CA ALA A 153 -15.08 7.98 -6.07
C ALA A 153 -15.76 9.35 -6.19
N GLU A 154 -16.98 9.50 -5.68
CA GLU A 154 -17.70 10.78 -5.62
C GLU A 154 -16.98 11.86 -4.76
N GLN A 155 -16.10 11.47 -3.82
CA GLN A 155 -15.44 12.41 -2.92
C GLN A 155 -14.25 13.17 -3.55
N GLY A 156 -13.87 12.80 -4.76
CA GLY A 156 -12.74 13.39 -5.50
C GLY A 156 -11.36 12.95 -4.97
N ASN A 157 -10.39 12.95 -5.86
CA ASN A 157 -9.02 12.45 -5.61
C ASN A 157 -8.94 10.99 -5.13
N TYR A 158 -10.01 10.23 -5.30
CA TYR A 158 -10.00 8.79 -5.07
C TYR A 158 -9.16 8.11 -6.14
N ILE A 159 -8.24 7.26 -5.73
CA ILE A 159 -7.33 6.54 -6.62
C ILE A 159 -7.86 5.12 -6.85
N GLU A 160 -7.98 4.35 -5.77
CA GLU A 160 -8.39 2.94 -5.79
C GLU A 160 -8.79 2.47 -4.39
N PRO A 161 -9.41 1.28 -4.24
CA PRO A 161 -9.55 0.64 -2.93
C PRO A 161 -8.19 0.40 -2.28
N SER A 162 -8.07 0.57 -0.97
CA SER A 162 -6.84 0.25 -0.22
C SER A 162 -6.70 -1.24 0.10
N LEU A 163 -7.76 -2.00 -0.10
CA LEU A 163 -7.85 -3.47 -0.02
C LEU A 163 -9.04 -3.91 -0.85
N VAL A 164 -9.09 -5.19 -1.23
CA VAL A 164 -10.29 -5.76 -1.86
C VAL A 164 -11.45 -5.65 -0.90
N THR A 165 -12.51 -4.94 -1.30
CA THR A 165 -13.66 -4.66 -0.42
C THR A 165 -14.37 -5.96 -0.04
N ILE A 166 -14.49 -6.19 1.26
CA ILE A 166 -15.24 -7.30 1.83
C ILE A 166 -16.61 -6.78 2.28
N ALA A 167 -17.67 -7.29 1.67
CA ALA A 167 -19.04 -7.00 2.08
C ALA A 167 -19.75 -8.33 2.37
N ALA A 168 -19.42 -8.97 3.49
CA ALA A 168 -19.80 -10.33 3.80
C ALA A 168 -21.12 -10.42 4.57
N TYR A 169 -21.97 -11.39 4.24
CA TYR A 169 -23.29 -11.58 4.79
C TYR A 169 -23.43 -12.90 5.54
N LYS A 170 -23.95 -12.85 6.77
CA LYS A 170 -24.19 -14.02 7.66
C LYS A 170 -22.93 -14.91 7.78
N ALA A 171 -23.02 -16.19 7.34
CA ALA A 171 -21.93 -17.15 7.48
C ALA A 171 -20.65 -16.74 6.75
N ASN A 172 -20.73 -15.98 5.63
CA ASN A 172 -19.56 -15.47 4.93
C ASN A 172 -18.77 -14.49 5.81
N ALA A 173 -19.47 -13.74 6.67
CA ALA A 173 -18.82 -12.80 7.61
C ALA A 173 -17.96 -13.48 8.70
N ALA A 174 -18.10 -14.79 8.87
CA ALA A 174 -17.28 -15.57 9.80
C ALA A 174 -16.00 -16.14 9.16
N MET A 175 -15.84 -16.00 7.85
CA MET A 175 -14.67 -16.50 7.14
C MET A 175 -13.58 -15.44 7.10
N CYS A 176 -12.42 -15.75 7.67
CA CYS A 176 -11.23 -14.90 7.53
C CYS A 176 -10.84 -14.76 6.05
N HIS A 177 -10.49 -13.54 5.63
CA HIS A 177 -10.09 -13.24 4.25
C HIS A 177 -11.13 -13.65 3.19
N TYR A 178 -12.43 -13.56 3.55
CA TYR A 178 -13.49 -13.77 2.56
C TYR A 178 -13.44 -12.68 1.47
N HIS A 179 -13.47 -13.10 0.23
CA HIS A 179 -13.59 -12.20 -0.92
C HIS A 179 -14.82 -12.57 -1.73
N PRO A 180 -15.85 -11.70 -1.78
CA PRO A 180 -16.98 -11.93 -2.67
C PRO A 180 -16.52 -11.84 -4.13
N SER A 181 -17.16 -12.63 -4.99
CA SER A 181 -17.05 -12.53 -6.45
C SER A 181 -18.44 -12.66 -7.06
N ASP A 182 -18.58 -12.27 -8.32
CA ASP A 182 -19.87 -12.41 -9.03
C ASP A 182 -20.35 -13.85 -9.10
N GLU A 183 -19.42 -14.81 -9.09
CA GLU A 183 -19.74 -16.25 -9.11
C GLU A 183 -20.08 -16.78 -7.72
N VAL A 184 -19.47 -16.24 -6.68
CA VAL A 184 -19.58 -16.70 -5.30
C VAL A 184 -19.92 -15.54 -4.38
N CYS A 185 -21.17 -15.09 -4.41
CA CYS A 185 -21.67 -14.08 -3.49
C CYS A 185 -23.11 -14.41 -3.06
N LYS A 186 -23.47 -13.95 -1.86
CA LYS A 186 -24.84 -14.14 -1.35
C LYS A 186 -25.73 -12.94 -1.68
N LYS A 187 -27.02 -13.25 -1.92
CA LYS A 187 -28.04 -12.20 -1.91
C LYS A 187 -28.25 -11.67 -0.49
N LEU A 188 -28.28 -10.36 -0.37
CA LEU A 188 -28.54 -9.67 0.88
C LEU A 188 -30.04 -9.66 1.19
N LYS A 189 -30.40 -9.85 2.46
CA LYS A 189 -31.76 -9.72 2.96
C LYS A 189 -31.80 -8.72 4.10
N PRO A 190 -32.96 -8.10 4.43
CA PRO A 190 -33.08 -7.12 5.50
C PRO A 190 -32.99 -7.73 6.90
N GLU A 191 -32.19 -8.75 7.09
CA GLU A 191 -32.01 -9.51 8.32
C GLU A 191 -30.59 -10.01 8.51
N GLY A 192 -30.18 -10.25 9.73
CA GLY A 192 -28.88 -10.84 10.07
C GLY A 192 -27.69 -9.89 9.98
N PRO A 193 -26.51 -10.33 10.49
CA PRO A 193 -25.31 -9.53 10.55
C PRO A 193 -24.66 -9.39 9.17
N ARG A 194 -23.97 -8.25 8.99
CA ARG A 194 -23.07 -7.97 7.86
C ARG A 194 -21.77 -7.43 8.38
N LEU A 195 -20.72 -7.83 7.73
CA LEU A 195 -19.38 -7.28 7.94
C LEU A 195 -18.99 -6.55 6.66
N VAL A 196 -18.53 -5.31 6.82
CA VAL A 196 -17.92 -4.56 5.73
C VAL A 196 -16.52 -4.17 6.18
N ASP A 197 -15.53 -4.63 5.45
CA ASP A 197 -14.14 -4.25 5.61
C ASP A 197 -13.66 -3.65 4.29
N SER A 198 -13.28 -2.39 4.33
CA SER A 198 -13.01 -1.63 3.11
C SER A 198 -12.22 -0.36 3.43
N GLY A 199 -11.52 0.15 2.45
CA GLY A 199 -10.79 1.41 2.56
C GLY A 199 -10.54 2.02 1.20
N GLY A 200 -10.07 3.26 1.16
CA GLY A 200 -9.75 3.99 -0.06
C GLY A 200 -8.42 4.70 0.01
N GLN A 201 -7.75 4.78 -1.12
CA GLN A 201 -6.58 5.63 -1.36
C GLN A 201 -7.04 6.96 -1.96
N TYR A 202 -6.56 8.09 -1.42
CA TYR A 202 -6.94 9.44 -1.84
C TYR A 202 -5.72 10.32 -2.13
#